data_3fa0eb75ddd6e3875129d98974f17c49
#
_entry.id   3fa0eb75ddd6e3875129d98974f17c49
#
_cell.length_a   1.000
_cell.length_b   1.000
_cell.length_c   1.000
_cell.angle_alpha   90.00
_cell.angle_beta   90.00
_cell.angle_gamma   90.00
#
_symmetry.space_group_name_H-M   'P 1'
#
loop_
_entity.id
_entity.type
_entity.pdbx_description
1 polymer ?
#
loop_
_entity_poly.entity_id
_entity_poly.type
_entity_poly.pdbx_seq_one_letter_code
_entity_poly.pdbx_strand_id
1 'polypeptide(L)'
;AEHRSEALTQSEDKMDVLVRQLERVKGFKAVLFVAKAFIENFVETSVDPKHPSKVDIGPVNTMISQNFVDGLRLRASAQTTANLNPHWFAKGYVAYGFKDERWKGLGEVTYSFNKKAYLPREFPVNNLTFTYNRDVMSASDKFLPTDKDNVFTSFKWKKVDHMMYYETFRLLWDREWENGLRFKVQARTERDEPTAALFYQSLDGLGVPSQDASLHRKYFRTSDLTLGLTYQPGAVWINTKQRRITMNHDSPIYSLSHTSGLYEQHGQNYNYNLTEASIYKRFWLASWGKIDTYLKGGVQWNKVPHPLLVMPAANLSYIMEDNTFNLIDNMEFPTDRYASLMFSWDMNGKILNRIPLIRKLKWREYI
;
A
#
# COMPACT_ATOMS: atom_id res chain seq x y z
N ALA A 1 12.38 9.90 -34.82
CA ALA A 1 11.82 11.26 -35.00
C ALA A 1 11.07 11.41 -36.34
N GLU A 2 11.29 10.51 -37.31
CA GLU A 2 10.78 10.66 -38.71
C GLU A 2 9.31 10.27 -38.95
N HIS A 3 8.56 9.83 -37.93
CA HIS A 3 7.18 9.36 -38.10
C HIS A 3 6.13 10.07 -37.23
N ARG A 4 6.43 11.25 -36.69
CA ARG A 4 5.41 12.05 -36.00
C ARG A 4 4.53 12.79 -37.02
N SER A 5 3.21 12.67 -36.91
CA SER A 5 2.29 13.41 -37.76
C SER A 5 2.41 14.91 -37.50
N GLU A 6 2.38 15.75 -38.56
CA GLU A 6 2.42 17.22 -38.44
C GLU A 6 1.33 17.79 -37.51
N ALA A 7 0.17 17.14 -37.45
CA ALA A 7 -0.94 17.53 -36.57
C ALA A 7 -0.59 17.37 -35.07
N LEU A 8 0.20 16.34 -34.68
CA LEU A 8 0.68 16.15 -33.31
C LEU A 8 1.72 17.21 -32.95
N THR A 9 2.64 17.53 -33.87
CA THR A 9 3.67 18.56 -33.66
C THR A 9 3.05 19.95 -33.52
N GLN A 10 2.08 20.31 -34.33
CA GLN A 10 1.33 21.57 -34.21
C GLN A 10 0.50 21.66 -32.92
N SER A 11 -0.02 20.53 -32.44
CA SER A 11 -0.75 20.47 -31.16
C SER A 11 0.21 20.65 -29.96
N GLU A 12 1.39 20.05 -30.03
CA GLU A 12 2.45 20.20 -29.02
C GLU A 12 2.94 21.67 -29.00
N ASP A 13 3.23 22.28 -30.14
CA ASP A 13 3.67 23.68 -30.23
C ASP A 13 2.62 24.67 -29.69
N LYS A 14 1.33 24.44 -29.98
CA LYS A 14 0.24 25.23 -29.39
C LYS A 14 0.13 25.08 -27.88
N MET A 15 0.32 23.84 -27.37
CA MET A 15 0.36 23.58 -25.92
C MET A 15 1.54 24.30 -25.25
N ASP A 16 2.74 24.24 -25.85
CA ASP A 16 3.92 24.92 -25.33
C ASP A 16 3.76 26.44 -25.29
N VAL A 17 3.16 27.02 -26.31
CA VAL A 17 2.82 28.47 -26.36
C VAL A 17 1.81 28.81 -25.26
N LEU A 18 0.76 27.98 -25.08
CA LEU A 18 -0.25 28.19 -24.06
C LEU A 18 0.37 28.10 -22.66
N VAL A 19 1.21 27.08 -22.39
CA VAL A 19 1.92 26.90 -21.11
C VAL A 19 2.79 28.10 -20.81
N ARG A 20 3.61 28.58 -21.78
CA ARG A 20 4.44 29.78 -21.61
C ARG A 20 3.62 31.05 -21.37
N GLN A 21 2.44 31.18 -21.95
CA GLN A 21 1.53 32.30 -21.68
C GLN A 21 0.95 32.24 -20.28
N LEU A 22 0.54 31.02 -19.83
CA LEU A 22 0.01 30.78 -18.49
C LEU A 22 1.09 30.97 -17.40
N GLU A 23 2.35 30.61 -17.67
CA GLU A 23 3.47 30.83 -16.73
C GLU A 23 3.73 32.32 -16.43
N ARG A 24 3.27 33.24 -17.30
CA ARG A 24 3.35 34.68 -17.05
C ARG A 24 2.27 35.18 -16.09
N VAL A 25 1.23 34.40 -15.85
CA VAL A 25 0.15 34.78 -14.93
C VAL A 25 0.65 34.66 -13.49
N LYS A 26 0.50 35.76 -12.74
CA LYS A 26 0.90 35.80 -11.33
C LYS A 26 0.17 34.75 -10.52
N GLY A 27 0.91 33.85 -9.86
CA GLY A 27 0.37 32.73 -9.10
C GLY A 27 0.24 31.40 -9.88
N PHE A 28 0.31 31.41 -11.22
CA PHE A 28 0.17 30.17 -12.02
C PHE A 28 1.29 29.15 -11.68
N LYS A 29 2.53 29.62 -11.44
CA LYS A 29 3.62 28.75 -11.01
C LYS A 29 3.33 28.05 -9.69
N ALA A 30 2.67 28.73 -8.75
CA ALA A 30 2.27 28.11 -7.48
C ALA A 30 1.18 27.05 -7.71
N VAL A 31 0.20 27.31 -8.59
CA VAL A 31 -0.84 26.33 -8.95
C VAL A 31 -0.21 25.11 -9.63
N LEU A 32 0.71 25.31 -10.59
CA LEU A 32 1.45 24.22 -11.23
C LEU A 32 2.27 23.41 -10.23
N PHE A 33 2.95 24.08 -9.30
CA PHE A 33 3.72 23.41 -8.26
C PHE A 33 2.81 22.53 -7.38
N VAL A 34 1.67 23.06 -6.95
CA VAL A 34 0.69 22.30 -6.15
C VAL A 34 0.13 21.13 -6.95
N ALA A 35 -0.29 21.37 -8.21
CA ALA A 35 -0.80 20.32 -9.08
C ALA A 35 0.25 19.20 -9.31
N LYS A 36 1.51 19.57 -9.60
CA LYS A 36 2.62 18.64 -9.73
C LYS A 36 2.83 17.83 -8.45
N ALA A 37 2.84 18.50 -7.29
CA ALA A 37 3.02 17.86 -5.99
C ALA A 37 1.89 16.83 -5.70
N PHE A 38 0.66 17.11 -6.10
CA PHE A 38 -0.46 16.17 -5.96
C PHE A 38 -0.38 15.01 -6.95
N ILE A 39 -0.02 15.26 -8.20
CA ILE A 39 0.07 14.22 -9.25
C ILE A 39 1.25 13.27 -8.99
N GLU A 40 2.43 13.83 -8.73
CA GLU A 40 3.64 13.04 -8.42
C GLU A 40 3.63 12.49 -7.01
N ASN A 41 2.84 13.08 -6.12
CA ASN A 41 2.72 12.76 -4.69
C ASN A 41 4.01 12.98 -3.89
N PHE A 42 5.00 13.64 -4.49
CA PHE A 42 6.27 14.02 -3.87
C PHE A 42 6.74 15.39 -4.36
N VAL A 43 7.43 16.11 -3.49
CA VAL A 43 8.06 17.38 -3.78
C VAL A 43 9.57 17.20 -3.79
N GLU A 44 10.18 17.40 -4.94
CA GLU A 44 11.63 17.40 -5.08
C GLU A 44 12.22 18.63 -4.40
N THR A 45 13.27 18.46 -3.59
CA THR A 45 13.97 19.59 -2.94
C THR A 45 14.79 20.43 -3.92
N SER A 46 15.07 19.92 -5.11
CA SER A 46 15.71 20.63 -6.20
C SER A 46 15.15 20.17 -7.54
N VAL A 47 14.84 21.14 -8.41
CA VAL A 47 14.40 20.89 -9.81
C VAL A 47 15.49 21.25 -10.83
N ASP A 48 16.67 21.72 -10.35
CA ASP A 48 17.80 22.05 -11.21
C ASP A 48 18.44 20.77 -11.76
N PRO A 49 18.55 20.59 -13.09
CA PRO A 49 19.23 19.44 -13.70
C PRO A 49 20.70 19.30 -13.31
N LYS A 50 21.37 20.41 -12.96
CA LYS A 50 22.77 20.42 -12.51
C LYS A 50 22.91 19.96 -11.05
N HIS A 51 21.88 20.16 -10.24
CA HIS A 51 21.83 19.79 -8.83
C HIS A 51 20.54 19.01 -8.54
N PRO A 52 20.43 17.76 -9.02
CA PRO A 52 19.20 16.98 -8.90
C PRO A 52 18.85 16.71 -7.44
N SER A 53 17.56 16.53 -7.17
CA SER A 53 17.02 16.31 -5.82
C SER A 53 17.70 15.14 -5.14
N LYS A 54 18.27 15.37 -3.96
CA LYS A 54 18.85 14.35 -3.08
C LYS A 54 17.86 13.81 -2.08
N VAL A 55 16.83 14.59 -1.77
CA VAL A 55 15.75 14.25 -0.83
C VAL A 55 14.44 14.72 -1.44
N ASP A 56 13.43 13.83 -1.45
CA ASP A 56 12.07 14.15 -1.84
C ASP A 56 11.17 14.17 -0.61
N ILE A 57 10.32 15.20 -0.50
CA ILE A 57 9.35 15.35 0.59
C ILE A 57 8.02 14.73 0.14
N GLY A 58 7.46 13.86 0.95
CA GLY A 58 6.21 13.16 0.63
C GLY A 58 6.19 11.71 1.15
N PRO A 59 5.09 10.99 0.93
CA PRO A 59 3.96 11.30 0.05
C PRO A 59 3.09 12.46 0.55
N VAL A 60 2.70 13.36 -0.35
CA VAL A 60 1.92 14.57 -0.02
C VAL A 60 0.50 14.21 0.46
N ASN A 61 -0.10 13.20 -0.17
CA ASN A 61 -1.45 12.74 0.18
C ASN A 61 -1.55 12.05 1.56
N THR A 62 -0.44 11.88 2.28
CA THR A 62 -0.42 11.31 3.62
C THR A 62 -0.09 12.34 4.71
N MET A 63 0.12 13.60 4.34
CA MET A 63 0.50 14.65 5.29
C MET A 63 -0.62 14.99 6.27
N ILE A 64 -1.86 14.88 5.83
CA ILE A 64 -3.06 15.11 6.65
C ILE A 64 -3.97 13.90 6.51
N SER A 65 -4.31 13.29 7.62
CA SER A 65 -5.22 12.15 7.69
C SER A 65 -6.06 12.20 8.96
N GLN A 66 -7.03 11.31 9.06
CA GLN A 66 -7.88 11.17 10.23
C GLN A 66 -8.10 9.70 10.55
N ASN A 67 -8.05 9.37 11.85
CA ASN A 67 -8.54 8.10 12.36
C ASN A 67 -9.16 8.27 13.75
N PHE A 68 -9.81 7.24 14.27
CA PHE A 68 -10.60 7.35 15.49
C PHE A 68 -9.75 7.43 16.78
N VAL A 69 -8.50 7.01 16.72
CA VAL A 69 -7.56 7.07 17.84
C VAL A 69 -6.82 8.40 17.85
N ASP A 70 -6.18 8.75 16.73
CA ASP A 70 -5.41 9.99 16.59
C ASP A 70 -6.29 11.24 16.50
N GLY A 71 -7.55 11.10 16.08
CA GLY A 71 -8.34 12.23 15.60
C GLY A 71 -7.73 12.79 14.33
N LEU A 72 -7.55 14.09 14.25
CA LEU A 72 -6.74 14.72 13.22
C LEU A 72 -5.28 14.27 13.41
N ARG A 73 -4.63 13.92 12.31
CA ARG A 73 -3.24 13.49 12.28
C ARG A 73 -2.45 14.30 11.26
N LEU A 74 -1.33 14.86 11.68
CA LEU A 74 -0.35 15.49 10.80
C LEU A 74 0.88 14.62 10.69
N ARG A 75 1.38 14.45 9.46
CA ARG A 75 2.56 13.63 9.15
C ARG A 75 3.52 14.41 8.27
N ALA A 76 4.80 14.40 8.64
CA ALA A 76 5.91 14.86 7.83
C ALA A 76 6.74 13.67 7.39
N SER A 77 6.95 13.51 6.08
CA SER A 77 7.66 12.37 5.52
C SER A 77 8.63 12.78 4.42
N ALA A 78 9.73 12.05 4.29
CA ALA A 78 10.76 12.28 3.29
C ALA A 78 11.45 10.96 2.91
N GLN A 79 12.07 10.96 1.73
CA GLN A 79 12.92 9.87 1.24
C GLN A 79 14.16 10.41 0.54
N THR A 80 15.28 9.70 0.66
CA THR A 80 16.49 10.01 -0.11
C THR A 80 16.41 9.40 -1.51
N THR A 81 17.17 9.98 -2.43
CA THR A 81 17.27 9.50 -3.82
C THR A 81 18.68 9.00 -4.11
N ALA A 82 18.88 8.35 -5.26
CA ALA A 82 20.18 7.90 -5.74
C ALA A 82 21.17 9.05 -5.99
N ASN A 83 20.67 10.29 -6.11
CA ASN A 83 21.52 11.47 -6.22
C ASN A 83 22.28 11.81 -4.92
N LEU A 84 21.82 11.30 -3.77
CA LEU A 84 22.55 11.34 -2.51
C LEU A 84 23.54 10.17 -2.44
N ASN A 85 23.05 8.95 -2.66
CA ASN A 85 23.86 7.74 -2.72
C ASN A 85 23.13 6.68 -3.57
N PRO A 86 23.79 6.08 -4.59
CA PRO A 86 23.11 5.14 -5.50
C PRO A 86 22.83 3.75 -4.92
N HIS A 87 23.35 3.46 -3.74
CA HIS A 87 23.19 2.18 -3.03
C HIS A 87 22.45 2.30 -1.70
N TRP A 88 22.59 3.42 -0.98
CA TRP A 88 21.97 3.63 0.32
C TRP A 88 20.78 4.58 0.21
N PHE A 89 19.65 4.12 0.69
CA PHE A 89 18.40 4.87 0.70
C PHE A 89 17.84 4.89 2.11
N ALA A 90 17.32 6.04 2.50
CA ALA A 90 16.57 6.20 3.73
C ALA A 90 15.22 6.82 3.42
N LYS A 91 14.16 6.34 4.06
CA LYS A 91 12.88 7.02 4.08
C LYS A 91 12.27 6.95 5.47
N GLY A 92 11.43 7.91 5.78
CA GLY A 92 10.75 7.89 7.06
C GLY A 92 9.67 8.94 7.17
N TYR A 93 8.92 8.82 8.25
CA TYR A 93 7.98 9.85 8.66
C TYR A 93 7.91 9.99 10.17
N VAL A 94 7.48 11.16 10.58
CA VAL A 94 7.03 11.45 11.95
C VAL A 94 5.60 11.96 11.86
N ALA A 95 4.72 11.48 12.72
CA ALA A 95 3.32 11.86 12.75
C ALA A 95 2.87 12.14 14.19
N TYR A 96 1.93 13.08 14.34
CA TYR A 96 1.32 13.44 15.61
C TYR A 96 -0.20 13.33 15.54
N GLY A 97 -0.79 12.57 16.46
CA GLY A 97 -2.23 12.48 16.64
C GLY A 97 -2.70 13.50 17.69
N PHE A 98 -3.66 14.34 17.33
CA PHE A 98 -4.12 15.41 18.22
C PHE A 98 -5.07 14.94 19.33
N LYS A 99 -5.70 13.77 19.15
CA LYS A 99 -6.64 13.24 20.14
C LYS A 99 -5.94 12.36 21.18
N ASP A 100 -5.00 11.53 20.78
CA ASP A 100 -4.26 10.66 21.68
C ASP A 100 -2.94 11.27 22.17
N GLU A 101 -2.58 12.46 21.63
CA GLU A 101 -1.39 13.26 21.98
C GLU A 101 -0.08 12.46 21.89
N ARG A 102 0.01 11.52 20.92
CA ARG A 102 1.17 10.64 20.77
C ARG A 102 1.91 10.86 19.46
N TRP A 103 3.23 10.78 19.55
CA TRP A 103 4.11 10.71 18.40
C TRP A 103 4.19 9.28 17.87
N LYS A 104 4.15 9.16 16.55
CA LYS A 104 4.31 7.94 15.78
C LYS A 104 5.36 8.17 14.71
N GLY A 105 5.93 7.10 14.18
CA GLY A 105 6.93 7.24 13.16
C GLY A 105 7.39 5.94 12.54
N LEU A 106 7.98 6.08 11.36
CA LEU A 106 8.63 5.03 10.61
C LEU A 106 10.02 5.50 10.20
N GLY A 107 11.00 4.64 10.36
CA GLY A 107 12.33 4.78 9.78
C GLY A 107 12.66 3.54 8.97
N GLU A 108 13.09 3.72 7.73
CA GLU A 108 13.48 2.63 6.84
C GLU A 108 14.81 2.97 6.19
N VAL A 109 15.72 2.02 6.20
CA VAL A 109 17.02 2.09 5.52
C VAL A 109 17.12 0.91 4.57
N THR A 110 17.39 1.20 3.30
CA THR A 110 17.56 0.20 2.25
C THR A 110 18.98 0.27 1.68
N TYR A 111 19.66 -0.88 1.66
CA TYR A 111 20.87 -1.08 0.88
C TYR A 111 20.53 -1.82 -0.41
N SER A 112 20.83 -1.21 -1.55
CA SER A 112 20.68 -1.86 -2.86
C SER A 112 22.03 -2.39 -3.33
N PHE A 113 22.11 -3.70 -3.58
CA PHE A 113 23.30 -4.33 -4.15
C PHE A 113 23.56 -3.87 -5.60
N ASN A 114 22.53 -3.33 -6.26
CA ASN A 114 22.60 -2.77 -7.60
C ASN A 114 22.55 -1.25 -7.54
N LYS A 115 23.38 -0.59 -8.35
CA LYS A 115 23.35 0.86 -8.52
C LYS A 115 22.00 1.30 -9.09
N LYS A 116 21.39 2.33 -8.51
CA LYS A 116 20.08 2.85 -8.91
C LYS A 116 20.20 4.21 -9.59
N ALA A 117 19.23 4.53 -10.44
CA ALA A 117 19.14 5.83 -11.10
C ALA A 117 18.42 6.85 -10.22
N TYR A 118 17.35 6.46 -9.51
CA TYR A 118 16.59 7.37 -8.65
C TYR A 118 16.11 6.73 -7.33
N LEU A 119 15.43 5.58 -7.37
CA LEU A 119 14.87 4.93 -6.17
C LEU A 119 15.21 3.44 -6.09
N PRO A 120 15.23 2.84 -4.89
CA PRO A 120 15.62 1.44 -4.68
C PRO A 120 14.70 0.42 -5.37
N ARG A 121 13.46 0.79 -5.71
CA ARG A 121 12.48 -0.08 -6.37
C ARG A 121 12.70 -0.28 -7.87
N GLU A 122 13.63 0.45 -8.47
CA GLU A 122 13.98 0.29 -9.89
C GLU A 122 14.61 -1.08 -10.15
N PHE A 123 14.33 -1.63 -11.34
CA PHE A 123 15.01 -2.85 -11.79
C PHE A 123 16.49 -2.57 -12.15
N PRO A 124 17.39 -3.48 -11.86
CA PRO A 124 17.24 -4.77 -11.19
C PRO A 124 17.09 -4.61 -9.66
N VAL A 125 16.10 -5.30 -9.07
CA VAL A 125 15.88 -5.27 -7.63
C VAL A 125 16.74 -6.34 -6.95
N ASN A 126 17.60 -5.93 -6.04
CA ASN A 126 18.32 -6.78 -5.10
C ASN A 126 18.64 -5.90 -3.88
N ASN A 127 17.75 -5.90 -2.91
CA ASN A 127 17.77 -4.94 -1.82
C ASN A 127 17.67 -5.63 -0.46
N LEU A 128 18.39 -5.09 0.52
CA LEU A 128 18.21 -5.41 1.93
C LEU A 128 17.64 -4.18 2.63
N THR A 129 16.49 -4.33 3.24
CA THR A 129 15.75 -3.21 3.86
C THR A 129 15.50 -3.51 5.33
N PHE A 130 15.92 -2.61 6.20
CA PHE A 130 15.55 -2.59 7.61
C PHE A 130 14.49 -1.51 7.84
N THR A 131 13.42 -1.87 8.58
CA THR A 131 12.34 -0.94 8.91
C THR A 131 12.05 -1.03 10.41
N TYR A 132 11.98 0.12 11.06
CA TYR A 132 11.34 0.31 12.36
C TYR A 132 10.07 1.12 12.16
N ASN A 133 8.97 0.67 12.73
CA ASN A 133 7.69 1.37 12.64
C ASN A 133 6.95 1.28 13.98
N ARG A 134 6.52 2.43 14.49
CA ARG A 134 5.64 2.54 15.65
C ARG A 134 4.47 3.43 15.31
N ASP A 135 3.27 2.84 15.27
CA ASP A 135 2.10 3.56 14.80
C ASP A 135 0.80 2.95 15.35
N VAL A 136 -0.35 3.41 14.86
CA VAL A 136 -1.69 2.87 15.16
C VAL A 136 -2.40 2.49 13.89
N MET A 137 -3.10 1.34 13.88
CA MET A 137 -3.92 0.91 12.74
C MET A 137 -5.08 0.03 13.21
N SER A 138 -6.09 -0.11 12.37
CA SER A 138 -7.11 -1.14 12.55
C SER A 138 -6.59 -2.52 12.09
N ALA A 139 -7.22 -3.59 12.54
CA ALA A 139 -6.82 -4.93 12.13
C ALA A 139 -6.97 -5.15 10.61
N SER A 140 -8.00 -4.57 9.99
CA SER A 140 -8.21 -4.66 8.53
C SER A 140 -7.22 -3.82 7.73
N ASP A 141 -6.70 -2.71 8.28
CA ASP A 141 -5.73 -1.85 7.58
C ASP A 141 -4.42 -2.59 7.25
N LYS A 142 -4.07 -3.65 8.00
CA LYS A 142 -2.92 -4.53 7.71
C LYS A 142 -3.03 -5.20 6.33
N PHE A 143 -4.23 -5.36 5.80
CA PHE A 143 -4.54 -6.07 4.55
C PHE A 143 -4.90 -5.13 3.40
N LEU A 144 -5.02 -3.82 3.65
CA LEU A 144 -5.29 -2.82 2.60
C LEU A 144 -4.05 -2.57 1.73
N PRO A 145 -4.23 -2.33 0.42
CA PRO A 145 -3.13 -2.08 -0.51
C PRO A 145 -2.51 -0.69 -0.36
N THR A 146 -3.29 0.29 0.09
CA THR A 146 -2.87 1.70 0.23
C THR A 146 -2.36 2.02 1.64
N ASP A 147 -1.56 3.10 1.72
CA ASP A 147 -1.14 3.65 3.01
C ASP A 147 -2.37 4.15 3.78
N LYS A 148 -2.54 3.69 5.02
CA LYS A 148 -3.66 4.04 5.91
C LYS A 148 -3.83 5.56 6.14
N ASP A 149 -2.74 6.32 6.00
CA ASP A 149 -2.73 7.78 6.15
C ASP A 149 -3.08 8.53 4.85
N ASN A 150 -3.36 7.83 3.76
CA ASN A 150 -3.80 8.46 2.52
C ASN A 150 -5.09 9.27 2.79
N VAL A 151 -5.04 10.58 2.54
CA VAL A 151 -6.14 11.52 2.81
C VAL A 151 -7.46 11.07 2.17
N PHE A 152 -7.41 10.43 1.00
CA PHE A 152 -8.63 9.99 0.30
C PHE A 152 -9.28 8.76 0.94
N THR A 153 -8.51 7.90 1.61
CA THR A 153 -9.00 6.66 2.22
C THR A 153 -9.01 6.67 3.74
N SER A 154 -8.40 7.69 4.36
CA SER A 154 -8.39 7.85 5.83
C SER A 154 -9.75 8.30 6.38
N PHE A 155 -10.55 9.02 5.58
CA PHE A 155 -11.91 9.39 5.97
C PHE A 155 -12.86 8.20 5.78
N LYS A 156 -13.34 7.66 6.91
CA LYS A 156 -14.23 6.48 6.93
C LYS A 156 -15.67 6.92 7.10
N TRP A 157 -16.60 6.29 6.38
CA TRP A 157 -18.03 6.54 6.53
C TRP A 157 -18.64 5.87 7.77
N LYS A 158 -17.93 4.89 8.35
CA LYS A 158 -18.30 4.20 9.58
C LYS A 158 -17.21 4.35 10.63
N LYS A 159 -17.59 4.27 11.91
CA LYS A 159 -16.67 4.34 13.04
C LYS A 159 -15.78 3.09 13.07
N VAL A 160 -14.47 3.27 13.09
CA VAL A 160 -13.46 2.22 13.21
C VAL A 160 -12.68 2.45 14.50
N ASP A 161 -13.25 2.09 15.64
CA ASP A 161 -12.65 2.31 16.97
C ASP A 161 -11.78 1.12 17.44
N HIS A 162 -11.91 -0.05 16.81
CA HIS A 162 -11.11 -1.23 17.11
C HIS A 162 -9.74 -1.13 16.43
N MET A 163 -8.86 -0.35 17.02
CA MET A 163 -7.50 -0.08 16.55
C MET A 163 -6.48 -0.56 17.57
N MET A 164 -5.25 -0.77 17.12
CA MET A 164 -4.13 -1.20 17.93
C MET A 164 -2.91 -0.33 17.66
N TYR A 165 -2.16 0.01 18.71
CA TYR A 165 -0.79 0.48 18.56
C TYR A 165 0.08 -0.71 18.22
N TYR A 166 0.98 -0.55 17.27
CA TYR A 166 1.94 -1.58 16.91
C TYR A 166 3.36 -1.00 16.86
N GLU A 167 4.29 -1.85 17.22
CA GLU A 167 5.70 -1.58 17.12
C GLU A 167 6.36 -2.74 16.37
N THR A 168 6.96 -2.44 15.23
CA THR A 168 7.48 -3.46 14.31
C THR A 168 8.95 -3.21 14.00
N PHE A 169 9.76 -4.25 14.09
CA PHE A 169 11.09 -4.36 13.50
C PHE A 169 11.03 -5.36 12.36
N ARG A 170 11.48 -4.95 11.18
CA ARG A 170 11.43 -5.78 9.97
C ARG A 170 12.73 -5.72 9.21
N LEU A 171 13.25 -6.86 8.84
CA LEU A 171 14.35 -7.02 7.89
C LEU A 171 13.83 -7.75 6.66
N LEU A 172 13.97 -7.15 5.49
CA LEU A 172 13.48 -7.67 4.23
C LEU A 172 14.63 -7.75 3.23
N TRP A 173 14.90 -8.94 2.71
CA TRP A 173 15.68 -9.13 1.50
C TRP A 173 14.75 -9.40 0.32
N ASP A 174 14.92 -8.65 -0.78
CA ASP A 174 14.04 -8.65 -1.95
C ASP A 174 14.89 -8.71 -3.21
N ARG A 175 14.68 -9.74 -4.03
CA ARG A 175 15.40 -9.93 -5.27
C ARG A 175 14.46 -10.27 -6.42
N GLU A 176 14.66 -9.60 -7.55
CA GLU A 176 13.91 -9.78 -8.78
C GLU A 176 14.86 -10.12 -9.94
N TRP A 177 14.45 -11.04 -10.81
CA TRP A 177 15.17 -11.46 -12.00
C TRP A 177 14.44 -11.02 -13.26
N GLU A 178 15.17 -11.00 -14.39
CA GLU A 178 14.66 -10.56 -15.70
C GLU A 178 13.49 -11.40 -16.22
N ASN A 179 13.41 -12.67 -15.82
CA ASN A 179 12.31 -13.56 -16.21
C ASN A 179 10.98 -13.27 -15.48
N GLY A 180 10.91 -12.22 -14.66
CA GLY A 180 9.73 -11.83 -13.90
C GLY A 180 9.56 -12.60 -12.59
N LEU A 181 10.54 -13.40 -12.18
CA LEU A 181 10.56 -14.04 -10.87
C LEU A 181 11.06 -13.07 -9.82
N ARG A 182 10.37 -12.99 -8.67
CA ARG A 182 10.76 -12.19 -7.53
C ARG A 182 10.66 -13.00 -6.25
N PHE A 183 11.71 -13.00 -5.46
CA PHE A 183 11.80 -13.70 -4.19
C PHE A 183 12.03 -12.73 -3.06
N LYS A 184 11.34 -12.98 -1.93
CA LYS A 184 11.41 -12.16 -0.72
C LYS A 184 11.65 -13.05 0.48
N VAL A 185 12.53 -12.61 1.36
CA VAL A 185 12.72 -13.18 2.70
C VAL A 185 12.54 -12.06 3.71
N GLN A 186 11.58 -12.21 4.59
CA GLN A 186 11.26 -11.21 5.61
C GLN A 186 11.34 -11.82 7.00
N ALA A 187 12.16 -11.24 7.87
CA ALA A 187 12.09 -11.47 9.30
C ALA A 187 11.41 -10.28 9.97
N ARG A 188 10.45 -10.53 10.85
CA ARG A 188 9.67 -9.50 11.53
C ARG A 188 9.47 -9.84 12.99
N THR A 189 9.56 -8.83 13.85
CA THR A 189 9.04 -8.86 15.21
C THR A 189 8.04 -7.73 15.37
N GLU A 190 6.87 -8.04 15.88
CA GLU A 190 5.79 -7.08 16.07
C GLU A 190 5.19 -7.19 17.47
N ARG A 191 4.92 -6.06 18.08
CA ARG A 191 4.21 -5.93 19.35
C ARG A 191 2.98 -5.10 19.14
N ASP A 192 1.81 -5.69 19.37
CA ASP A 192 0.51 -5.04 19.25
C ASP A 192 -0.03 -4.71 20.64
N GLU A 193 -0.41 -3.44 20.87
CA GLU A 193 -1.07 -2.97 22.09
C GLU A 193 -2.48 -2.51 21.74
N PRO A 194 -3.54 -3.06 22.34
CA PRO A 194 -4.92 -2.63 22.08
C PRO A 194 -5.13 -1.20 22.56
N THR A 195 -5.96 -0.45 21.84
CA THR A 195 -6.43 0.86 22.28
C THR A 195 -7.59 0.72 23.29
N ALA A 196 -8.07 1.82 23.86
CA ALA A 196 -9.04 1.84 24.97
C ALA A 196 -10.31 0.99 24.75
N ALA A 197 -10.71 0.76 23.50
CA ALA A 197 -11.91 -0.03 23.17
C ALA A 197 -11.63 -1.56 23.08
N LEU A 198 -10.38 -1.98 23.13
CA LEU A 198 -9.95 -3.37 23.00
C LEU A 198 -9.05 -3.78 24.17
N PHE A 199 -9.08 -5.07 24.49
CA PHE A 199 -8.15 -5.69 25.41
C PHE A 199 -7.96 -7.16 25.04
N TYR A 200 -6.78 -7.71 25.33
CA TYR A 200 -6.52 -9.14 25.15
C TYR A 200 -6.96 -9.90 26.40
N GLN A 201 -7.94 -10.77 26.21
CA GLN A 201 -8.52 -11.60 27.26
C GLN A 201 -8.16 -13.08 27.01
N SER A 202 -7.71 -13.76 28.03
CA SER A 202 -7.51 -15.19 27.97
C SER A 202 -8.84 -15.93 28.01
N LEU A 203 -8.93 -17.01 27.25
CA LEU A 203 -10.07 -17.94 27.33
C LEU A 203 -9.74 -19.03 28.38
N ASP A 204 -10.75 -19.49 29.08
CA ASP A 204 -10.65 -20.66 29.96
C ASP A 204 -10.57 -21.97 29.15
N GLY A 205 -10.48 -23.12 29.83
CA GLY A 205 -10.41 -24.45 29.20
C GLY A 205 -11.67 -24.82 28.39
N LEU A 206 -12.77 -24.08 28.54
CA LEU A 206 -14.03 -24.24 27.81
C LEU A 206 -14.19 -23.23 26.69
N GLY A 207 -13.21 -22.34 26.50
CA GLY A 207 -13.26 -21.28 25.50
C GLY A 207 -14.10 -20.07 25.92
N VAL A 208 -14.43 -19.92 27.20
CA VAL A 208 -15.16 -18.77 27.74
C VAL A 208 -14.16 -17.70 28.16
N PRO A 209 -14.41 -16.42 27.83
CA PRO A 209 -13.55 -15.31 28.25
C PRO A 209 -13.44 -15.25 29.78
N SER A 210 -12.19 -15.26 30.29
CA SER A 210 -11.94 -15.14 31.71
C SER A 210 -12.35 -13.78 32.25
N GLN A 211 -13.08 -13.76 33.36
CA GLN A 211 -13.44 -12.51 34.07
C GLN A 211 -12.28 -12.00 34.96
N ASP A 212 -11.22 -12.79 35.12
CA ASP A 212 -10.07 -12.41 35.93
C ASP A 212 -9.21 -11.39 35.18
N ALA A 213 -9.25 -10.14 35.65
CA ALA A 213 -8.46 -9.05 35.08
C ALA A 213 -6.95 -9.26 35.15
N SER A 214 -6.45 -10.17 36.03
CA SER A 214 -5.04 -10.51 36.12
C SER A 214 -4.54 -11.30 34.88
N LEU A 215 -5.48 -11.94 34.17
CA LEU A 215 -5.21 -12.69 32.95
C LEU A 215 -5.33 -11.82 31.68
N HIS A 216 -5.73 -10.56 31.82
CA HIS A 216 -5.76 -9.62 30.71
C HIS A 216 -4.35 -9.19 30.33
N ARG A 217 -4.02 -9.26 29.03
CA ARG A 217 -2.71 -8.89 28.55
C ARG A 217 -2.71 -7.47 27.98
N LYS A 218 -1.64 -6.73 28.28
CA LYS A 218 -1.44 -5.36 27.77
C LYS A 218 -0.95 -5.34 26.32
N TYR A 219 -0.32 -6.41 25.86
CA TYR A 219 0.23 -6.50 24.50
C TYR A 219 0.28 -7.96 24.02
N PHE A 220 0.37 -8.10 22.71
CA PHE A 220 0.59 -9.36 22.01
C PHE A 220 1.87 -9.24 21.18
N ARG A 221 2.78 -10.21 21.29
CA ARG A 221 4.05 -10.18 20.56
C ARG A 221 4.17 -11.39 19.65
N THR A 222 4.65 -11.12 18.42
CA THR A 222 4.98 -12.14 17.42
C THR A 222 6.38 -11.94 16.89
N SER A 223 7.01 -13.03 16.46
CA SER A 223 8.24 -13.01 15.66
C SER A 223 8.12 -14.03 14.55
N ASP A 224 8.33 -13.62 13.33
CA ASP A 224 8.07 -14.47 12.15
C ASP A 224 9.13 -14.33 11.07
N LEU A 225 9.21 -15.38 10.25
CA LEU A 225 9.94 -15.45 9.01
C LEU A 225 8.96 -15.74 7.89
N THR A 226 8.90 -14.85 6.89
CA THR A 226 8.06 -15.03 5.69
C THR A 226 8.93 -15.22 4.47
N LEU A 227 8.64 -16.28 3.71
CA LEU A 227 9.18 -16.51 2.37
C LEU A 227 8.09 -16.17 1.36
N GLY A 228 8.41 -15.32 0.40
CA GLY A 228 7.49 -14.89 -0.65
C GLY A 228 8.07 -15.14 -2.03
N LEU A 229 7.27 -15.69 -2.92
CA LEU A 229 7.58 -15.90 -4.33
C LEU A 229 6.52 -15.22 -5.17
N THR A 230 6.92 -14.38 -6.11
CA THR A 230 6.02 -13.78 -7.10
C THR A 230 6.58 -14.03 -8.48
N TYR A 231 5.72 -14.44 -9.41
CA TYR A 231 6.07 -14.68 -10.79
C TYR A 231 5.14 -13.94 -11.74
N GLN A 232 5.71 -13.07 -12.55
CA GLN A 232 4.99 -12.29 -13.56
C GLN A 232 5.69 -12.43 -14.93
N PRO A 233 5.36 -13.49 -15.68
CA PRO A 233 6.02 -13.77 -16.97
C PRO A 233 5.76 -12.67 -17.99
N GLY A 234 6.80 -12.25 -18.69
CA GLY A 234 6.72 -11.27 -19.77
C GLY A 234 6.30 -9.87 -19.32
N ALA A 235 6.46 -9.53 -18.04
CA ALA A 235 6.17 -8.20 -17.54
C ALA A 235 7.13 -7.16 -18.14
N VAL A 236 6.55 -6.09 -18.69
CA VAL A 236 7.29 -4.93 -19.20
C VAL A 236 7.02 -3.73 -18.29
N TRP A 237 8.08 -3.08 -17.85
CA TRP A 237 8.00 -2.00 -16.87
C TRP A 237 8.58 -0.70 -17.40
N ILE A 238 7.97 0.42 -17.01
CA ILE A 238 8.55 1.75 -17.14
C ILE A 238 8.81 2.31 -15.74
N ASN A 239 10.02 2.82 -15.54
CA ASN A 239 10.37 3.56 -14.33
C ASN A 239 10.08 5.05 -14.57
N THR A 240 9.17 5.62 -13.78
CA THR A 240 9.10 7.07 -13.57
C THR A 240 9.93 7.42 -12.34
N LYS A 241 10.15 8.70 -12.04
CA LYS A 241 10.89 9.10 -10.84
C LYS A 241 10.32 8.46 -9.56
N GLN A 242 9.00 8.50 -9.39
CA GLN A 242 8.35 8.07 -8.15
C GLN A 242 7.69 6.69 -8.22
N ARG A 243 7.50 6.12 -9.40
CA ARG A 243 6.77 4.86 -9.57
C ARG A 243 7.40 3.97 -10.62
N ARG A 244 7.24 2.68 -10.45
CA ARG A 244 7.47 1.66 -11.45
C ARG A 244 6.11 1.17 -11.93
N ILE A 245 5.84 1.31 -13.22
CA ILE A 245 4.52 1.05 -13.81
C ILE A 245 4.64 -0.11 -14.80
N THR A 246 3.75 -1.11 -14.66
CA THR A 246 3.64 -2.21 -15.63
C THR A 246 2.96 -1.71 -16.89
N MET A 247 3.55 -1.98 -18.05
CA MET A 247 2.99 -1.59 -19.36
C MET A 247 2.01 -2.61 -19.91
N ASN A 248 2.32 -3.89 -19.76
CA ASN A 248 1.45 -4.99 -20.20
C ASN A 248 0.65 -5.54 -19.01
N HIS A 249 -0.48 -4.89 -18.73
CA HIS A 249 -1.37 -5.23 -17.61
C HIS A 249 -2.04 -6.60 -17.74
N ASP A 250 -1.97 -7.25 -18.88
CA ASP A 250 -2.50 -8.60 -19.15
C ASP A 250 -1.56 -9.72 -18.75
N SER A 251 -0.30 -9.42 -18.39
CA SER A 251 0.60 -10.42 -17.81
C SER A 251 0.03 -10.93 -16.47
N PRO A 252 -0.14 -12.26 -16.31
CA PRO A 252 -0.65 -12.81 -15.05
C PRO A 252 0.38 -12.62 -13.93
N ILE A 253 -0.10 -12.48 -12.70
CA ILE A 253 0.73 -12.39 -11.50
C ILE A 253 0.38 -13.57 -10.60
N TYR A 254 1.33 -14.44 -10.36
CA TYR A 254 1.23 -15.54 -9.40
C TYR A 254 2.02 -15.19 -8.16
N SER A 255 1.42 -15.36 -6.98
CA SER A 255 2.10 -15.13 -5.71
C SER A 255 1.86 -16.28 -4.77
N LEU A 256 2.90 -16.67 -4.05
CA LEU A 256 2.88 -17.66 -2.98
C LEU A 256 3.70 -17.11 -1.82
N SER A 257 3.18 -17.18 -0.62
CA SER A 257 3.90 -16.83 0.60
C SER A 257 3.68 -17.85 1.69
N HIS A 258 4.72 -18.08 2.49
CA HIS A 258 4.65 -18.90 3.68
C HIS A 258 5.29 -18.16 4.83
N THR A 259 4.54 -17.97 5.91
CA THR A 259 4.99 -17.35 7.15
C THR A 259 5.06 -18.42 8.23
N SER A 260 6.22 -18.59 8.82
CA SER A 260 6.42 -19.41 10.02
C SER A 260 6.84 -18.50 11.17
N GLY A 261 6.15 -18.58 12.30
CA GLY A 261 6.39 -17.65 13.39
C GLY A 261 6.10 -18.23 14.76
N LEU A 262 6.43 -17.41 15.74
CA LEU A 262 6.23 -17.66 17.17
C LEU A 262 5.37 -16.55 17.75
N TYR A 263 4.47 -16.89 18.65
CA TYR A 263 3.79 -15.92 19.51
C TYR A 263 3.95 -16.35 20.98
N GLU A 264 4.02 -15.35 21.86
CA GLU A 264 4.15 -15.59 23.29
C GLU A 264 2.76 -15.61 23.95
N GLN A 265 2.48 -16.69 24.70
CA GLN A 265 1.29 -16.79 25.54
C GLN A 265 1.62 -17.44 26.87
N HIS A 266 1.28 -16.78 28.01
CA HIS A 266 1.55 -17.24 29.38
C HIS A 266 3.04 -17.59 29.64
N GLY A 267 3.98 -16.81 29.07
CA GLY A 267 5.39 -17.05 29.19
C GLY A 267 5.94 -18.22 28.39
N GLN A 268 5.12 -18.84 27.54
CA GLN A 268 5.51 -19.89 26.60
C GLN A 268 5.38 -19.42 25.15
N ASN A 269 6.25 -19.93 24.28
CA ASN A 269 6.22 -19.66 22.85
C ASN A 269 5.48 -20.77 22.11
N TYR A 270 4.55 -20.38 21.22
CA TYR A 270 3.77 -21.25 20.37
C TYR A 270 4.03 -20.94 18.91
N ASN A 271 4.03 -21.99 18.08
CA ASN A 271 4.26 -21.86 16.64
C ASN A 271 2.98 -21.53 15.92
N TYR A 272 3.11 -20.75 14.84
CA TYR A 272 2.06 -20.58 13.84
C TYR A 272 2.63 -20.62 12.42
N ASN A 273 1.84 -21.10 11.48
CA ASN A 273 2.24 -21.23 10.09
C ASN A 273 1.08 -20.81 9.19
N LEU A 274 1.28 -19.78 8.39
CA LEU A 274 0.31 -19.25 7.45
C LEU A 274 0.85 -19.40 6.03
N THR A 275 0.07 -20.04 5.14
CA THR A 275 0.37 -20.09 3.70
C THR A 275 -0.71 -19.34 2.95
N GLU A 276 -0.31 -18.42 2.08
CA GLU A 276 -1.21 -17.68 1.20
C GLU A 276 -0.75 -17.80 -0.25
N ALA A 277 -1.71 -17.94 -1.16
CA ALA A 277 -1.48 -17.92 -2.59
C ALA A 277 -2.46 -16.98 -3.28
N SER A 278 -2.03 -16.34 -4.36
CA SER A 278 -2.91 -15.51 -5.17
C SER A 278 -2.56 -15.54 -6.65
N ILE A 279 -3.58 -15.32 -7.48
CA ILE A 279 -3.47 -15.20 -8.92
C ILE A 279 -4.24 -13.96 -9.34
N TYR A 280 -3.57 -13.05 -10.04
CA TYR A 280 -4.20 -11.94 -10.74
C TYR A 280 -4.09 -12.14 -12.23
N LYS A 281 -5.18 -11.88 -12.98
CA LYS A 281 -5.18 -11.90 -14.44
C LYS A 281 -6.17 -10.90 -14.99
N ARG A 282 -5.73 -10.13 -15.98
CA ARG A 282 -6.58 -9.28 -16.82
C ARG A 282 -6.92 -9.98 -18.12
N PHE A 283 -8.18 -9.93 -18.49
CA PHE A 283 -8.70 -10.43 -19.75
C PHE A 283 -9.26 -9.26 -20.57
N TRP A 284 -8.82 -9.14 -21.82
CA TRP A 284 -9.33 -8.15 -22.74
C TRP A 284 -10.48 -8.77 -23.57
N LEU A 285 -11.64 -8.13 -23.55
CA LEU A 285 -12.85 -8.57 -24.23
C LEU A 285 -13.14 -7.74 -25.48
N ALA A 286 -12.13 -7.32 -26.21
CA ALA A 286 -12.23 -6.46 -27.41
C ALA A 286 -13.11 -5.24 -27.12
N SER A 287 -14.26 -5.10 -27.84
CA SER A 287 -15.17 -3.96 -27.68
C SER A 287 -15.94 -3.94 -26.35
N TRP A 288 -15.89 -5.00 -25.54
CA TRP A 288 -16.54 -5.09 -24.23
C TRP A 288 -15.62 -4.72 -23.07
N GLY A 289 -14.44 -4.14 -23.40
CA GLY A 289 -13.51 -3.65 -22.40
C GLY A 289 -12.62 -4.73 -21.81
N LYS A 290 -12.50 -4.76 -20.48
CA LYS A 290 -11.58 -5.66 -19.77
C LYS A 290 -12.20 -6.19 -18.50
N ILE A 291 -11.77 -7.39 -18.12
CA ILE A 291 -12.07 -8.02 -16.84
C ILE A 291 -10.78 -8.19 -16.05
N ASP A 292 -10.77 -7.68 -14.84
CA ASP A 292 -9.72 -7.94 -13.86
C ASP A 292 -10.22 -9.00 -12.87
N THR A 293 -9.46 -10.08 -12.75
CA THR A 293 -9.78 -11.20 -11.85
C THR A 293 -8.66 -11.37 -10.84
N TYR A 294 -9.00 -11.42 -9.57
CA TYR A 294 -8.08 -11.67 -8.47
C TYR A 294 -8.60 -12.79 -7.58
N LEU A 295 -7.92 -13.93 -7.64
CA LEU A 295 -8.17 -15.08 -6.78
C LEU A 295 -7.11 -15.10 -5.67
N LYS A 296 -7.52 -15.20 -4.43
CA LYS A 296 -6.63 -15.32 -3.27
C LYS A 296 -7.15 -16.36 -2.31
N GLY A 297 -6.27 -17.15 -1.72
CA GLY A 297 -6.59 -18.09 -0.67
C GLY A 297 -5.48 -18.21 0.34
N GLY A 298 -5.84 -18.64 1.56
CA GLY A 298 -4.88 -18.81 2.64
C GLY A 298 -5.33 -19.85 3.65
N VAL A 299 -4.35 -20.47 4.31
CA VAL A 299 -4.56 -21.47 5.36
C VAL A 299 -3.58 -21.20 6.50
N GLN A 300 -4.15 -20.99 7.68
CA GLN A 300 -3.45 -21.02 8.96
C GLN A 300 -3.44 -22.48 9.45
N TRP A 301 -2.26 -23.09 9.47
CA TRP A 301 -2.11 -24.52 9.74
C TRP A 301 -2.27 -24.90 11.22
N ASN A 302 -2.06 -23.94 12.11
CA ASN A 302 -2.13 -24.11 13.56
C ASN A 302 -3.39 -23.45 14.11
N LYS A 303 -3.88 -23.92 15.24
CA LYS A 303 -4.83 -23.14 16.04
C LYS A 303 -4.08 -21.94 16.64
N VAL A 304 -4.61 -20.77 16.40
CA VAL A 304 -3.99 -19.49 16.79
C VAL A 304 -4.97 -18.61 17.55
N PRO A 305 -4.49 -17.71 18.40
CA PRO A 305 -5.34 -16.73 19.06
C PRO A 305 -5.83 -15.69 18.04
N HIS A 306 -6.92 -15.02 18.40
CA HIS A 306 -7.63 -14.04 17.55
C HIS A 306 -6.72 -13.03 16.81
N PRO A 307 -5.66 -12.44 17.43
CA PRO A 307 -4.79 -11.48 16.73
C PRO A 307 -4.04 -12.04 15.53
N LEU A 308 -3.89 -13.36 15.43
CA LEU A 308 -3.22 -14.03 14.32
C LEU A 308 -4.17 -14.55 13.23
N LEU A 309 -5.48 -14.42 13.43
CA LEU A 309 -6.44 -14.78 12.39
C LEU A 309 -6.36 -13.80 11.22
N VAL A 310 -6.55 -14.32 10.02
CA VAL A 310 -6.60 -13.51 8.81
C VAL A 310 -7.95 -12.80 8.75
N MET A 311 -7.93 -11.54 8.38
CA MET A 311 -9.13 -10.72 8.21
C MET A 311 -9.23 -10.24 6.76
N PRO A 312 -10.46 -10.10 6.22
CA PRO A 312 -10.62 -9.50 4.91
C PRO A 312 -10.16 -8.05 4.90
N ALA A 313 -9.68 -7.57 3.75
CA ALA A 313 -9.30 -6.18 3.53
C ALA A 313 -10.56 -5.29 3.47
N ALA A 314 -11.14 -4.98 4.63
CA ALA A 314 -12.33 -4.15 4.75
C ALA A 314 -11.96 -2.67 4.50
N ASN A 315 -12.52 -2.10 3.44
CA ASN A 315 -12.36 -0.69 3.11
C ASN A 315 -13.62 0.08 3.47
N LEU A 316 -13.59 0.80 4.57
CA LEU A 316 -14.69 1.63 5.06
C LEU A 316 -14.56 3.10 4.64
N SER A 317 -13.70 3.42 3.66
CA SER A 317 -13.55 4.77 3.12
C SER A 317 -14.62 5.10 2.10
N TYR A 318 -14.80 6.39 1.80
CA TYR A 318 -15.68 6.86 0.72
C TYR A 318 -15.12 6.58 -0.68
N ILE A 319 -13.85 6.20 -0.79
CA ILE A 319 -13.17 5.89 -2.05
C ILE A 319 -13.00 4.38 -2.15
N MET A 320 -13.48 3.81 -3.25
CA MET A 320 -13.31 2.38 -3.53
C MET A 320 -11.85 2.11 -3.91
N GLU A 321 -11.29 1.04 -3.35
CA GLU A 321 -9.95 0.54 -3.68
C GLU A 321 -10.07 -0.85 -4.29
N ASP A 322 -9.22 -1.12 -5.27
CA ASP A 322 -9.15 -2.45 -5.88
C ASP A 322 -8.76 -3.51 -4.85
N ASN A 323 -9.34 -4.70 -5.01
CA ASN A 323 -9.07 -5.86 -4.15
C ASN A 323 -9.41 -5.66 -2.67
N THR A 324 -10.43 -4.85 -2.39
CA THR A 324 -10.96 -4.61 -1.03
C THR A 324 -12.46 -4.88 -0.95
N PHE A 325 -12.96 -5.11 0.27
CA PHE A 325 -14.37 -5.30 0.56
C PHE A 325 -14.95 -4.04 1.18
N ASN A 326 -15.95 -3.41 0.52
CA ASN A 326 -16.50 -2.12 0.94
C ASN A 326 -17.77 -2.22 1.81
N LEU A 327 -18.33 -3.43 1.97
CA LEU A 327 -19.59 -3.65 2.69
C LEU A 327 -19.45 -4.44 4.00
N ILE A 328 -18.23 -4.82 4.36
CA ILE A 328 -17.94 -5.55 5.61
C ILE A 328 -17.22 -4.65 6.60
N ASP A 329 -17.42 -4.95 7.88
CA ASP A 329 -16.80 -4.21 8.97
C ASP A 329 -15.37 -4.66 9.27
N ASN A 330 -14.65 -3.77 9.96
CA ASN A 330 -13.37 -4.12 10.57
C ASN A 330 -13.59 -5.25 11.60
N MET A 331 -12.78 -6.32 11.50
CA MET A 331 -12.81 -7.50 12.38
C MET A 331 -14.11 -8.34 12.30
N GLU A 332 -14.94 -8.18 11.25
CA GLU A 332 -16.21 -8.91 11.15
C GLU A 332 -16.02 -10.40 10.84
N PHE A 333 -15.04 -10.75 10.01
CA PHE A 333 -14.80 -12.15 9.57
C PHE A 333 -13.36 -12.61 9.83
N PRO A 334 -12.94 -12.78 11.11
CA PRO A 334 -11.66 -13.40 11.40
C PRO A 334 -11.69 -14.89 11.03
N THR A 335 -10.69 -15.37 10.30
CA THR A 335 -10.67 -16.74 9.79
C THR A 335 -9.29 -17.38 9.83
N ASP A 336 -9.25 -18.71 9.96
CA ASP A 336 -8.02 -19.50 9.87
C ASP A 336 -7.78 -20.04 8.44
N ARG A 337 -8.81 -20.02 7.58
CA ARG A 337 -8.69 -20.40 6.17
C ARG A 337 -9.71 -19.68 5.33
N TYR A 338 -9.32 -19.27 4.14
CA TYR A 338 -10.20 -18.51 3.25
C TYR A 338 -9.88 -18.75 1.78
N ALA A 339 -10.88 -18.51 0.96
CA ALA A 339 -10.74 -18.32 -0.47
C ALA A 339 -11.59 -17.11 -0.87
N SER A 340 -11.02 -16.21 -1.65
CA SER A 340 -11.72 -15.02 -2.15
C SER A 340 -11.51 -14.89 -3.65
N LEU A 341 -12.57 -14.54 -4.35
CA LEU A 341 -12.56 -14.20 -5.76
C LEU A 341 -13.10 -12.78 -5.92
N MET A 342 -12.31 -11.91 -6.47
CA MET A 342 -12.72 -10.56 -6.85
C MET A 342 -12.74 -10.47 -8.37
N PHE A 343 -13.76 -9.84 -8.87
CA PHE A 343 -14.03 -9.69 -10.30
C PHE A 343 -14.45 -8.26 -10.56
N SER A 344 -13.78 -7.59 -11.49
CA SER A 344 -14.10 -6.24 -11.88
C SER A 344 -14.18 -6.15 -13.40
N TRP A 345 -15.33 -5.79 -13.92
CA TRP A 345 -15.54 -5.64 -15.35
C TRP A 345 -15.72 -4.17 -15.74
N ASP A 346 -14.73 -3.60 -16.42
CA ASP A 346 -14.81 -2.30 -17.09
C ASP A 346 -15.37 -2.51 -18.50
N MET A 347 -16.63 -2.16 -18.73
CA MET A 347 -17.33 -2.32 -19.99
C MET A 347 -16.98 -1.21 -21.01
N ASN A 348 -16.08 -0.30 -20.68
CA ASN A 348 -15.61 0.78 -21.54
C ASN A 348 -16.74 1.65 -22.15
N GLY A 349 -17.79 1.90 -21.38
CA GLY A 349 -18.94 2.70 -21.83
C GLY A 349 -19.86 1.98 -22.83
N LYS A 350 -19.80 0.65 -22.93
CA LYS A 350 -20.53 -0.12 -23.94
C LYS A 350 -22.05 0.02 -23.84
N ILE A 351 -22.57 0.16 -22.63
CA ILE A 351 -24.01 0.30 -22.35
C ILE A 351 -24.37 1.77 -22.28
N LEU A 352 -23.72 2.55 -21.41
CA LEU A 352 -24.08 3.93 -21.13
C LEU A 352 -23.89 4.86 -22.33
N ASN A 353 -22.87 4.63 -23.15
CA ASN A 353 -22.64 5.46 -24.35
C ASN A 353 -23.61 5.15 -25.50
N ARG A 354 -24.53 4.17 -25.39
CA ARG A 354 -25.65 3.98 -26.31
C ARG A 354 -26.79 4.97 -26.05
N ILE A 355 -26.85 5.55 -24.86
CA ILE A 355 -27.88 6.54 -24.50
C ILE A 355 -27.41 7.91 -24.98
N PRO A 356 -28.15 8.60 -25.90
CA PRO A 356 -27.64 9.82 -26.54
C PRO A 356 -27.24 10.95 -25.61
N LEU A 357 -27.94 11.12 -24.48
CA LEU A 357 -27.62 12.12 -23.46
C LEU A 357 -26.34 11.77 -22.69
N ILE A 358 -26.21 10.51 -22.28
CA ILE A 358 -25.07 10.01 -21.44
C ILE A 358 -23.81 9.90 -22.29
N ARG A 359 -23.93 9.60 -23.57
CA ARG A 359 -22.79 9.52 -24.50
C ARG A 359 -21.92 10.78 -24.49
N LYS A 360 -22.54 11.96 -24.30
CA LYS A 360 -21.80 13.23 -24.21
C LYS A 360 -20.92 13.32 -22.98
N LEU A 361 -21.27 12.63 -21.91
CA LEU A 361 -20.52 12.60 -20.63
C LEU A 361 -19.35 11.60 -20.65
N LYS A 362 -19.30 10.70 -21.65
CA LYS A 362 -18.27 9.66 -21.79
C LYS A 362 -18.10 8.80 -20.53
N TRP A 363 -19.19 8.53 -19.83
CA TRP A 363 -19.18 7.69 -18.63
C TRP A 363 -18.78 6.25 -18.96
N ARG A 364 -18.14 5.61 -17.99
CA ARG A 364 -17.78 4.19 -18.04
C ARG A 364 -18.49 3.45 -16.92
N GLU A 365 -19.00 2.29 -17.24
CA GLU A 365 -19.60 1.38 -16.28
C GLU A 365 -18.58 0.33 -15.81
N TYR A 366 -18.61 0.10 -14.50
CA TYR A 366 -17.85 -0.93 -13.82
C TYR A 366 -18.82 -1.82 -13.03
N ILE A 367 -18.60 -3.12 -13.08
CA ILE A 367 -19.30 -4.13 -12.30
C ILE A 367 -18.28 -4.91 -11.48
#